data_94dade287e2b88d9c3becf1556e63150
#
_entry.id   94dade287e2b88d9c3becf1556e63150
#
_cell.length_a   1.000
_cell.length_b   1.000
_cell.length_c   1.000
_cell.angle_alpha   90.00
_cell.angle_beta   90.00
_cell.angle_gamma   90.00
#
_symmetry.space_group_name_H-M   'P 1'
#
loop_
_entity.id
_entity.type
_entity.pdbx_description
1 polymer ?
#
loop_
_entity_poly.entity_id
_entity_poly.type
_entity_poly.pdbx_seq_one_letter_code
_entity_poly.pdbx_strand_id
1 'polypeptide(L)'
;MQICPKCKEICFISINNYKINLFNCKNKHCFSNLLLNELKDFQKIDESKILCHKCNIDKSETTNNQFYKCLDCNINLCPLCNSLHNKNHKKINYEMKNNCCNIHGERFISYCKDCNQNLCDLCNISKHNLCFLYKFKNDKESILQLKKLLDE
;
A
#
# COMPACT_ATOMS: atom_id res chain seq x y z
N MET A 1 -5.87 -1.77 2.94
CA MET A 1 -4.67 -2.37 3.57
C MET A 1 -4.31 -1.55 4.79
N GLN A 2 -3.86 -2.20 5.85
CA GLN A 2 -3.46 -1.50 7.07
C GLN A 2 -1.95 -1.31 7.11
N ILE A 3 -1.50 -0.21 7.70
CA ILE A 3 -0.08 0.08 7.83
C ILE A 3 0.36 -0.04 9.30
N CYS A 4 1.56 -0.57 9.48
CA CYS A 4 2.16 -0.70 10.78
C CYS A 4 2.43 0.68 11.39
N PRO A 5 2.00 0.96 12.63
CA PRO A 5 2.23 2.26 13.29
C PRO A 5 3.72 2.65 13.34
N LYS A 6 4.60 1.67 13.53
CA LYS A 6 6.02 1.89 13.76
C LYS A 6 6.84 2.06 12.47
N CYS A 7 6.66 1.17 11.48
CA CYS A 7 7.50 1.17 10.28
C CYS A 7 6.78 1.62 9.01
N LYS A 8 5.48 1.92 9.09
CA LYS A 8 4.61 2.33 7.97
C LYS A 8 4.55 1.33 6.80
N GLU A 9 5.04 0.11 7.01
CA GLU A 9 4.89 -1.00 6.07
C GLU A 9 3.54 -1.68 6.25
N ILE A 10 3.09 -2.41 5.22
CA ILE A 10 1.83 -3.17 5.28
C ILE A 10 1.90 -4.20 6.40
N CYS A 11 0.80 -4.36 7.12
CA CYS A 11 0.62 -5.39 8.13
C CYS A 11 -0.74 -6.08 7.99
N PHE A 12 -0.84 -7.25 8.59
CA PHE A 12 -2.11 -7.96 8.70
C PHE A 12 -2.94 -7.43 9.86
N ILE A 13 -4.24 -7.64 9.77
CA ILE A 13 -5.20 -7.24 10.79
C ILE A 13 -6.05 -8.45 11.19
N SER A 14 -6.31 -8.58 12.48
CA SER A 14 -7.37 -9.41 13.00
C SER A 14 -8.23 -8.61 13.99
N ILE A 15 -9.51 -8.95 14.07
CA ILE A 15 -10.46 -8.27 14.94
C ILE A 15 -11.12 -9.32 15.81
N ASN A 16 -10.96 -9.19 17.13
CA ASN A 16 -11.54 -10.07 18.13
C ASN A 16 -12.20 -9.22 19.23
N ASN A 17 -13.48 -9.43 19.50
CA ASN A 17 -14.24 -8.73 20.54
C ASN A 17 -14.06 -7.20 20.46
N TYR A 18 -14.26 -6.62 19.27
CA TYR A 18 -14.11 -5.18 18.97
C TYR A 18 -12.69 -4.61 19.20
N LYS A 19 -11.71 -5.48 19.46
CA LYS A 19 -10.29 -5.09 19.55
C LYS A 19 -9.54 -5.53 18.30
N ILE A 20 -8.62 -4.68 17.88
CA ILE A 20 -7.88 -4.81 16.64
C ILE A 20 -6.44 -5.21 16.97
N ASN A 21 -5.95 -6.23 16.28
CA ASN A 21 -4.55 -6.62 16.34
C ASN A 21 -3.90 -6.40 14.97
N LEU A 22 -2.73 -5.77 14.95
CA LEU A 22 -1.89 -5.60 13.78
C LEU A 22 -0.63 -6.45 13.95
N PHE A 23 -0.27 -7.22 12.94
CA PHE A 23 0.85 -8.16 13.02
C PHE A 23 1.49 -8.42 11.66
N ASN A 24 2.66 -9.08 11.67
CA ASN A 24 3.39 -9.52 10.49
C ASN A 24 3.68 -8.42 9.45
N CYS A 25 4.01 -7.20 9.90
CA CYS A 25 4.64 -6.26 9.00
C CYS A 25 6.05 -6.75 8.61
N LYS A 26 6.66 -6.17 7.59
CA LYS A 26 8.02 -6.51 7.13
C LYS A 26 9.05 -6.63 8.27
N ASN A 27 8.92 -5.78 9.29
CA ASN A 27 9.81 -5.76 10.47
C ASN A 27 9.24 -6.53 11.66
N LYS A 28 8.23 -7.38 11.45
CA LYS A 28 7.61 -8.28 12.46
C LYS A 28 7.06 -7.56 13.70
N HIS A 29 6.70 -6.28 13.60
CA HIS A 29 6.04 -5.59 14.71
C HIS A 29 4.62 -6.16 14.92
N CYS A 30 4.22 -6.23 16.20
CA CYS A 30 2.88 -6.63 16.62
C CYS A 30 2.29 -5.55 17.53
N PHE A 31 1.01 -5.26 17.35
CA PHE A 31 0.20 -4.37 18.17
C PHE A 31 -1.11 -5.09 18.50
N SER A 32 -1.46 -5.18 19.76
CA SER A 32 -2.62 -5.93 20.22
C SER A 32 -3.61 -5.04 20.97
N ASN A 33 -4.88 -5.41 20.89
CA ASN A 33 -5.97 -4.76 21.62
C ASN A 33 -6.20 -3.28 21.31
N LEU A 34 -5.87 -2.85 20.09
CA LEU A 34 -6.10 -1.47 19.64
C LEU A 34 -7.60 -1.21 19.51
N LEU A 35 -8.00 0.01 19.86
CA LEU A 35 -9.34 0.52 19.57
C LEU A 35 -9.41 1.08 18.14
N LEU A 36 -10.62 1.23 17.62
CA LEU A 36 -10.82 1.73 16.25
C LEU A 36 -10.29 3.16 16.04
N ASN A 37 -10.43 4.03 17.01
CA ASN A 37 -9.89 5.39 17.00
C ASN A 37 -8.36 5.38 16.95
N GLU A 38 -7.69 4.54 17.76
CA GLU A 38 -6.24 4.40 17.73
C GLU A 38 -5.76 3.89 16.37
N LEU A 39 -6.44 2.89 15.80
CA LEU A 39 -6.13 2.42 14.45
C LEU A 39 -6.22 3.56 13.44
N LYS A 40 -7.27 4.37 13.50
CA LYS A 40 -7.49 5.50 12.58
C LYS A 40 -6.34 6.51 12.66
N ASP A 41 -5.86 6.81 13.85
CA ASP A 41 -4.73 7.73 14.04
C ASP A 41 -3.41 7.14 13.52
N PHE A 42 -3.18 5.84 13.71
CA PHE A 42 -2.02 5.15 13.18
C PHE A 42 -1.97 5.07 11.66
N GLN A 43 -3.13 5.12 11.00
CA GLN A 43 -3.20 5.12 9.52
C GLN A 43 -2.90 6.50 8.90
N LYS A 44 -2.84 7.56 9.68
CA LYS A 44 -2.43 8.87 9.17
C LYS A 44 -0.96 8.84 8.77
N ILE A 45 -0.68 9.30 7.57
CA ILE A 45 0.68 9.46 7.05
C ILE A 45 1.04 10.94 7.18
N ASP A 46 2.14 11.22 7.85
CA ASP A 46 2.71 12.55 7.90
C ASP A 46 3.48 12.81 6.59
N GLU A 47 2.89 13.58 5.70
CA GLU A 47 3.43 13.85 4.37
C GLU A 47 4.73 14.67 4.41
N SER A 48 4.94 15.47 5.46
CA SER A 48 6.17 16.24 5.65
C SER A 48 7.41 15.35 5.88
N LYS A 49 7.20 14.10 6.25
CA LYS A 49 8.28 13.10 6.41
C LYS A 49 8.58 12.31 5.14
N ILE A 50 7.87 12.57 4.06
CA ILE A 50 8.07 11.92 2.77
C ILE A 50 8.95 12.82 1.92
N LEU A 51 10.25 12.55 1.92
CA LEU A 51 11.24 13.38 1.25
C LEU A 51 11.60 12.84 -0.14
N CYS A 52 11.87 13.75 -1.07
CA CYS A 52 12.53 13.44 -2.34
C CYS A 52 14.00 13.09 -2.10
N HIS A 53 14.42 11.90 -2.52
CA HIS A 53 15.80 11.43 -2.33
C HIS A 53 16.85 12.20 -3.17
N LYS A 54 16.42 13.08 -4.07
CA LYS A 54 17.33 13.86 -4.92
C LYS A 54 17.52 15.31 -4.47
N CYS A 55 16.44 15.97 -4.04
CA CYS A 55 16.48 17.40 -3.69
C CYS A 55 15.98 17.67 -2.26
N ASN A 56 15.59 16.64 -1.50
CA ASN A 56 15.11 16.71 -0.12
C ASN A 56 13.83 17.53 0.11
N ILE A 57 13.15 17.99 -0.94
CA ILE A 57 11.84 18.61 -0.81
C ILE A 57 10.84 17.59 -0.23
N ASP A 58 10.00 18.01 0.69
CA ASP A 58 8.98 17.14 1.23
C ASP A 58 7.72 17.08 0.34
N LYS A 59 6.89 16.06 0.57
CA LYS A 59 5.70 15.82 -0.25
C LYS A 59 4.67 16.94 -0.10
N SER A 60 4.56 17.54 1.09
CA SER A 60 3.58 18.60 1.38
C SER A 60 3.89 19.92 0.66
N GLU A 61 5.16 20.13 0.27
CA GLU A 61 5.60 21.32 -0.47
C GLU A 61 5.39 21.20 -1.99
N THR A 62 5.00 20.02 -2.48
CA THR A 62 4.80 19.82 -3.92
C THR A 62 3.37 20.15 -4.34
N THR A 63 3.21 20.63 -5.58
CA THR A 63 1.91 20.92 -6.16
C THR A 63 1.01 19.68 -6.11
N ASN A 64 -0.19 19.81 -5.53
CA ASN A 64 -1.16 18.72 -5.34
C ASN A 64 -0.60 17.52 -4.56
N ASN A 65 0.43 17.70 -3.71
CA ASN A 65 1.09 16.64 -2.95
C ASN A 65 1.54 15.45 -3.83
N GLN A 66 1.87 15.71 -5.10
CA GLN A 66 2.28 14.66 -6.02
C GLN A 66 3.71 14.18 -5.72
N PHE A 67 3.85 12.88 -5.63
CA PHE A 67 5.14 12.20 -5.48
C PHE A 67 5.14 10.88 -6.24
N TYR A 68 6.33 10.41 -6.57
CA TYR A 68 6.55 9.18 -7.31
C TYR A 68 7.49 8.26 -6.55
N LYS A 69 7.28 6.97 -6.70
CA LYS A 69 8.20 5.93 -6.25
C LYS A 69 8.84 5.27 -7.46
N CYS A 70 10.17 5.36 -7.57
CA CYS A 70 10.92 4.54 -8.51
C CYS A 70 11.11 3.15 -7.90
N LEU A 71 10.63 2.11 -8.58
CA LEU A 71 10.70 0.74 -8.10
C LEU A 71 12.11 0.16 -8.27
N ASP A 72 12.79 0.49 -9.38
CA ASP A 72 14.13 -0.02 -9.68
C ASP A 72 15.21 0.55 -8.74
N CYS A 73 15.11 1.84 -8.42
CA CYS A 73 16.05 2.50 -7.48
C CYS A 73 15.56 2.44 -6.03
N ASN A 74 14.31 2.10 -5.79
CA ASN A 74 13.65 2.14 -4.49
C ASN A 74 13.68 3.52 -3.79
N ILE A 75 13.59 4.63 -4.55
CA ILE A 75 13.64 6.01 -4.06
C ILE A 75 12.32 6.75 -4.31
N ASN A 76 12.08 7.78 -3.50
CA ASN A 76 10.97 8.70 -3.70
C ASN A 76 11.44 9.91 -4.50
N LEU A 77 10.59 10.43 -5.38
CA LEU A 77 10.91 11.54 -6.28
C LEU A 77 9.77 12.55 -6.29
N CYS A 78 10.07 13.84 -6.17
CA CYS A 78 9.13 14.90 -6.49
C CYS A 78 8.88 14.97 -8.01
N PRO A 79 7.89 15.71 -8.50
CA PRO A 79 7.58 15.81 -9.94
C PRO A 79 8.77 16.22 -10.78
N LEU A 80 9.54 17.23 -10.34
CA LEU A 80 10.71 17.72 -11.06
C LEU A 80 11.81 16.66 -11.17
N CYS A 81 12.19 16.05 -10.05
CA CYS A 81 13.21 14.99 -10.05
C CYS A 81 12.74 13.74 -10.80
N ASN A 82 11.44 13.45 -10.82
CA ASN A 82 10.87 12.36 -11.59
C ASN A 82 10.99 12.60 -13.10
N SER A 83 10.77 13.83 -13.57
CA SER A 83 10.92 14.18 -15.01
C SER A 83 12.36 14.03 -15.49
N LEU A 84 13.34 14.30 -14.62
CA LEU A 84 14.78 14.18 -14.88
C LEU A 84 15.33 12.78 -14.62
N HIS A 85 14.54 11.91 -13.99
CA HIS A 85 14.97 10.56 -13.67
C HIS A 85 14.94 9.65 -14.90
N ASN A 86 15.75 8.58 -14.87
CA ASN A 86 15.85 7.64 -15.98
C ASN A 86 14.44 7.17 -16.45
N LYS A 87 14.14 7.41 -17.73
CA LYS A 87 12.84 7.11 -18.34
C LYS A 87 12.53 5.61 -18.40
N ASN A 88 13.56 4.78 -18.46
CA ASN A 88 13.42 3.31 -18.54
C ASN A 88 13.13 2.67 -17.19
N HIS A 89 13.26 3.43 -16.08
CA HIS A 89 12.95 2.91 -14.76
C HIS A 89 11.43 2.90 -14.54
N LYS A 90 10.95 1.84 -13.90
CA LYS A 90 9.55 1.70 -13.49
C LYS A 90 9.25 2.68 -12.37
N LYS A 91 8.27 3.52 -12.60
CA LYS A 91 7.84 4.55 -11.67
C LYS A 91 6.34 4.46 -11.46
N ILE A 92 5.91 4.56 -10.23
CA ILE A 92 4.48 4.57 -9.84
C ILE A 92 4.18 5.84 -9.06
N ASN A 93 2.92 6.25 -9.03
CA ASN A 93 2.48 7.27 -8.10
C ASN A 93 2.72 6.77 -6.67
N TYR A 94 3.24 7.63 -5.80
CA TYR A 94 3.59 7.29 -4.42
C TYR A 94 2.39 6.71 -3.64
N GLU A 95 1.18 7.22 -3.87
CA GLU A 95 -0.05 6.72 -3.25
C GLU A 95 -0.33 5.25 -3.58
N MET A 96 0.19 4.78 -4.71
CA MET A 96 -0.01 3.41 -5.18
C MET A 96 1.04 2.43 -4.67
N LYS A 97 2.07 2.89 -3.95
CA LYS A 97 3.22 2.06 -3.54
C LYS A 97 2.84 0.78 -2.78
N ASN A 98 1.75 0.84 -1.99
CA ASN A 98 1.27 -0.29 -1.21
C ASN A 98 0.24 -1.16 -1.96
N ASN A 99 -0.22 -0.69 -3.13
CA ASN A 99 -1.25 -1.34 -3.93
C ASN A 99 -0.71 -1.94 -5.24
N CYS A 100 0.58 -1.77 -5.51
CA CYS A 100 1.25 -2.26 -6.70
C CYS A 100 2.37 -3.23 -6.38
N CYS A 101 2.60 -4.15 -7.30
CA CYS A 101 3.71 -5.08 -7.26
C CYS A 101 5.04 -4.34 -7.44
N ASN A 102 5.99 -4.55 -6.54
CA ASN A 102 7.31 -3.93 -6.60
C ASN A 102 8.16 -4.39 -7.80
N ILE A 103 7.84 -5.55 -8.38
CA ILE A 103 8.55 -6.11 -9.53
C ILE A 103 7.98 -5.58 -10.84
N HIS A 104 6.65 -5.53 -10.96
CA HIS A 104 5.98 -5.23 -12.22
C HIS A 104 5.40 -3.81 -12.30
N GLY A 105 5.18 -3.14 -11.15
CA GLY A 105 4.50 -1.83 -11.09
C GLY A 105 2.98 -1.91 -11.26
N GLU A 106 2.46 -3.12 -11.51
CA GLU A 106 1.05 -3.38 -11.74
C GLU A 106 0.27 -3.52 -10.42
N ARG A 107 -1.00 -3.14 -10.44
CA ARG A 107 -1.88 -3.30 -9.27
C ARG A 107 -2.03 -4.75 -8.86
N PHE A 108 -2.11 -4.98 -7.57
CA PHE A 108 -2.49 -6.28 -7.07
C PHE A 108 -3.94 -6.61 -7.40
N ILE A 109 -4.18 -7.81 -7.93
CA ILE A 109 -5.50 -8.32 -8.32
C ILE A 109 -5.94 -9.53 -7.49
N SER A 110 -5.01 -10.18 -6.81
CA SER A 110 -5.28 -11.37 -6.02
C SER A 110 -4.31 -11.50 -4.84
N TYR A 111 -4.67 -12.35 -3.90
CA TYR A 111 -3.84 -12.75 -2.78
C TYR A 111 -3.64 -14.27 -2.82
N CYS A 112 -2.40 -14.71 -2.75
CA CYS A 112 -2.07 -16.12 -2.63
C CYS A 112 -2.00 -16.51 -1.16
N LYS A 113 -2.89 -17.42 -0.75
CA LYS A 113 -2.93 -17.92 0.63
C LYS A 113 -1.70 -18.77 0.98
N ASP A 114 -1.25 -19.59 0.04
CA ASP A 114 -0.13 -20.52 0.28
C ASP A 114 1.20 -19.79 0.40
N CYS A 115 1.39 -18.74 -0.41
CA CYS A 115 2.60 -17.92 -0.39
C CYS A 115 2.50 -16.69 0.51
N ASN A 116 1.32 -16.39 1.06
CA ASN A 116 1.03 -15.23 1.89
C ASN A 116 1.43 -13.88 1.26
N GLN A 117 1.13 -13.70 -0.05
CA GLN A 117 1.51 -12.47 -0.77
C GLN A 117 0.45 -12.00 -1.74
N ASN A 118 0.42 -10.68 -1.96
CA ASN A 118 -0.41 -10.07 -2.98
C ASN A 118 0.23 -10.27 -4.37
N LEU A 119 -0.60 -10.54 -5.37
CA LEU A 119 -0.18 -10.83 -6.73
C LEU A 119 -0.82 -9.85 -7.71
N CYS A 120 -0.03 -9.31 -8.62
CA CYS A 120 -0.51 -8.69 -9.84
C CYS A 120 -0.73 -9.76 -10.93
N ASP A 121 -1.28 -9.35 -12.07
CA ASP A 121 -1.57 -10.27 -13.17
C ASP A 121 -0.32 -10.99 -13.67
N LEU A 122 0.77 -10.26 -13.85
CA LEU A 122 2.05 -10.82 -14.31
C LEU A 122 2.68 -11.81 -13.30
N CYS A 123 2.50 -11.60 -12.01
CA CYS A 123 2.93 -12.56 -10.98
C CYS A 123 2.10 -13.83 -11.01
N ASN A 124 0.79 -13.70 -11.29
CA ASN A 124 -0.17 -14.80 -11.24
C ASN A 124 0.12 -15.85 -12.32
N ILE A 125 0.49 -15.41 -13.52
CA ILE A 125 0.72 -16.28 -14.68
C ILE A 125 1.97 -17.18 -14.50
N SER A 126 2.97 -16.71 -13.75
CA SER A 126 4.30 -17.33 -13.80
C SER A 126 4.59 -18.38 -12.71
N LYS A 127 3.92 -18.34 -11.56
CA LYS A 127 4.35 -19.14 -10.39
C LYS A 127 3.22 -19.70 -9.51
N HIS A 128 1.96 -19.39 -9.79
CA HIS A 128 0.87 -19.67 -8.86
C HIS A 128 -0.28 -20.51 -9.44
N ASN A 129 -0.03 -21.29 -10.51
CA ASN A 129 -1.06 -22.09 -11.19
C ASN A 129 -1.74 -23.15 -10.31
N LEU A 130 -1.11 -23.54 -9.21
CA LEU A 130 -1.60 -24.56 -8.28
C LEU A 130 -1.94 -23.98 -6.88
N CYS A 131 -1.76 -22.67 -6.68
CA CYS A 131 -2.00 -22.04 -5.41
C CYS A 131 -3.48 -21.63 -5.24
N PHE A 132 -3.95 -21.62 -3.99
CA PHE A 132 -5.27 -21.09 -3.67
C PHE A 132 -5.24 -19.55 -3.71
N LEU A 133 -5.97 -18.96 -4.67
CA LEU A 133 -6.00 -17.52 -4.92
C LEU A 133 -7.31 -16.87 -4.51
N TYR A 134 -7.24 -15.83 -3.68
CA TYR A 134 -8.36 -14.91 -3.47
C TYR A 134 -8.26 -13.76 -4.48
N LYS A 135 -9.18 -13.70 -5.45
CA LYS A 135 -9.28 -12.56 -6.37
C LYS A 135 -9.87 -11.35 -5.64
N PHE A 136 -9.24 -10.20 -5.78
CA PHE A 136 -9.82 -8.94 -5.32
C PHE A 136 -10.95 -8.57 -6.29
N LYS A 137 -12.17 -8.59 -5.82
CA LYS A 137 -13.30 -8.11 -6.60
C LYS A 137 -13.17 -6.60 -6.78
N ASN A 138 -13.12 -6.16 -8.02
CA ASN A 138 -13.22 -4.75 -8.39
C ASN A 138 -14.71 -4.37 -8.39
N ASP A 139 -15.38 -4.56 -7.26
CA ASP A 139 -16.83 -4.50 -7.19
C ASP A 139 -17.25 -3.10 -6.74
N LYS A 140 -17.40 -2.22 -7.76
CA LYS A 140 -18.01 -0.89 -7.54
C LYS A 140 -19.41 -1.00 -6.93
N GLU A 141 -20.13 -2.08 -7.23
CA GLU A 141 -21.46 -2.35 -6.67
C GLU A 141 -21.41 -2.70 -5.19
N SER A 142 -20.47 -3.52 -4.76
CA SER A 142 -20.32 -3.86 -3.31
C SER A 142 -19.92 -2.64 -2.49
N ILE A 143 -19.10 -1.74 -3.04
CA ILE A 143 -18.74 -0.48 -2.37
C ILE A 143 -19.95 0.46 -2.31
N LEU A 144 -20.77 0.49 -3.35
CA LEU A 144 -21.99 1.31 -3.39
C LEU A 144 -23.05 0.78 -2.41
N GLN A 145 -23.18 -0.54 -2.29
CA GLN A 145 -24.09 -1.19 -1.31
C GLN A 145 -23.61 -0.93 0.14
N LEU A 146 -22.30 -1.03 0.41
CA LEU A 146 -21.74 -0.70 1.71
C LEU A 146 -21.95 0.79 2.08
N LYS A 147 -21.82 1.69 1.12
CA LYS A 147 -22.11 3.12 1.35
C LYS A 147 -23.59 3.35 1.69
N LYS A 148 -24.52 2.72 0.97
CA LYS A 148 -25.95 2.81 1.26
C LYS A 148 -26.32 2.31 2.67
N LEU A 149 -25.66 1.24 3.13
CA LEU A 149 -25.88 0.69 4.48
C LEU A 149 -25.25 1.55 5.60
N LEU A 150 -24.35 2.46 5.27
CA LEU A 150 -23.73 3.37 6.25
C LEU A 150 -24.44 4.73 6.30
N ASP A 151 -25.25 5.04 5.29
CA ASP A 151 -26.03 6.28 5.20
C ASP A 151 -27.48 6.11 5.73
N GLU A 152 -27.89 4.88 6.12
CA GLU A 152 -29.12 4.52 6.86
C GLU A 152 -28.86 4.47 8.37
#